data_0636e5f8e8c311c673efbc6eec4e8613
#
_entry.id   0636e5f8e8c311c673efbc6eec4e8613
#
_cell.length_a   1.000
_cell.length_b   1.000
_cell.length_c   1.000
_cell.angle_alpha   90.00
_cell.angle_beta   90.00
_cell.angle_gamma   90.00
#
_symmetry.space_group_name_H-M   'P 1'
#
loop_
_entity.id
_entity.type
_entity.pdbx_description
1 polymer ?
#
loop_
_entity_poly.entity_id
_entity_poly.type
_entity_poly.pdbx_seq_one_letter_code
_entity_poly.pdbx_strand_id
1 'polypeptide(L)'
;MEKPTIILATSNGVGMGHLARASAIALALKEYANPIIVSMAGGIAEIPEFMGIRCEYIPGRDRMWMSREKWDEYLRDRLLALVDETGARVMSFDGVVPYPGVIAAKVSHPKLALVWVRRGLWQKKPQRFVLGLQSQMMDYIVEPGDFARAYDFGPTAERKDAQLTSSVSLFQKDTALSRDEARNVLGLDLNRPAVLVQLGTGDSDVNEKMTAALSGLLGWKDLQVILTKQPLDKDGKSLAPSGLDIRVVRHFPLARVLRAFDASVCATGYNGVHELLPALVPTVFVSNIRGTDDQEARAQWCHDMGFALRANQADLGDITATVKKLQDADVRARLSKKCAELPDPTGGAEIAKILYELAVQEEPIRPSWLRYNQLRIQEHINRGMRHVAYMGLRRLALVYRFINPHIVVQVTRQEPPIWGSQNTAQELHPLIKGEQRFEHLISGASDAYIKRRKEIAEAAYGEKIEIINTKKA
;
A
#
# COMPACT_ATOMS: atom_id res chain seq x y z
N MET A 1 10.91 -27.15 16.99
CA MET A 1 10.20 -27.15 15.69
C MET A 1 10.72 -26.01 14.85
N GLU A 2 10.93 -26.23 13.57
CA GLU A 2 11.31 -25.17 12.65
C GLU A 2 10.15 -24.15 12.52
N LYS A 3 10.47 -22.84 12.47
CA LYS A 3 9.45 -21.81 12.32
C LYS A 3 8.75 -21.95 10.97
N PRO A 4 7.40 -21.93 10.91
CA PRO A 4 6.69 -22.01 9.65
C PRO A 4 6.97 -20.79 8.79
N THR A 5 6.99 -20.96 7.47
CA THR A 5 7.05 -19.85 6.53
C THR A 5 5.66 -19.35 6.20
N ILE A 6 5.48 -18.02 6.21
CA ILE A 6 4.23 -17.33 5.88
C ILE A 6 4.52 -16.28 4.81
N ILE A 7 3.77 -16.35 3.70
CA ILE A 7 3.91 -15.40 2.59
C ILE A 7 2.93 -14.25 2.75
N LEU A 8 3.44 -13.02 2.67
CA LEU A 8 2.67 -11.78 2.75
C LEU A 8 2.72 -11.09 1.39
N ALA A 9 1.74 -11.38 0.53
CA ALA A 9 1.64 -10.79 -0.79
C ALA A 9 0.86 -9.46 -0.73
N THR A 10 1.31 -8.44 -1.47
CA THR A 10 0.64 -7.14 -1.55
C THR A 10 0.23 -6.78 -2.96
N SER A 11 -0.80 -5.95 -3.09
CA SER A 11 -1.21 -5.44 -4.38
C SER A 11 -0.33 -4.30 -4.88
N ASN A 12 -0.51 -3.96 -6.16
CA ASN A 12 0.04 -2.76 -6.77
C ASN A 12 -0.77 -1.54 -6.30
N GLY A 13 -0.28 -0.82 -5.31
CA GLY A 13 -0.86 0.45 -4.83
C GLY A 13 -0.19 1.67 -5.46
N VAL A 14 -0.87 2.81 -5.44
CA VAL A 14 -0.31 4.12 -5.84
C VAL A 14 0.78 4.60 -4.86
N GLY A 15 0.99 3.89 -3.78
CA GLY A 15 1.98 4.21 -2.76
C GLY A 15 2.38 2.97 -1.97
N MET A 16 3.15 3.16 -0.92
CA MET A 16 3.68 2.09 -0.08
C MET A 16 2.68 1.54 0.96
N GLY A 17 1.38 1.95 0.92
CA GLY A 17 0.43 1.65 1.99
C GLY A 17 0.23 0.16 2.26
N HIS A 18 0.08 -0.66 1.23
CA HIS A 18 -0.05 -2.12 1.36
C HIS A 18 1.24 -2.75 1.87
N LEU A 19 2.38 -2.28 1.34
CA LEU A 19 3.70 -2.74 1.77
C LEU A 19 3.97 -2.39 3.25
N ALA A 20 3.62 -1.20 3.70
CA ALA A 20 3.78 -0.77 5.09
C ALA A 20 2.95 -1.64 6.05
N ARG A 21 1.69 -1.97 5.71
CA ARG A 21 0.89 -2.90 6.53
C ARG A 21 1.47 -4.31 6.54
N ALA A 22 1.86 -4.84 5.38
CA ALA A 22 2.51 -6.14 5.31
C ALA A 22 3.81 -6.17 6.14
N SER A 23 4.57 -5.07 6.14
CA SER A 23 5.77 -4.92 6.94
C SER A 23 5.48 -4.92 8.45
N ALA A 24 4.42 -4.25 8.88
CA ALA A 24 4.00 -4.26 10.28
C ALA A 24 3.60 -5.68 10.74
N ILE A 25 2.85 -6.41 9.93
CA ILE A 25 2.47 -7.80 10.20
C ILE A 25 3.72 -8.70 10.20
N ALA A 26 4.63 -8.51 9.23
CA ALA A 26 5.85 -9.30 9.12
C ALA A 26 6.79 -9.11 10.32
N LEU A 27 6.92 -7.88 10.83
CA LEU A 27 7.68 -7.61 12.05
C LEU A 27 7.15 -8.40 13.25
N ALA A 28 5.83 -8.41 13.44
CA ALA A 28 5.20 -9.17 14.50
C ALA A 28 5.35 -10.69 14.31
N LEU A 29 5.37 -11.18 13.06
CA LEU A 29 5.56 -12.59 12.74
C LEU A 29 6.98 -13.09 13.03
N LYS A 30 8.02 -12.26 12.97
CA LYS A 30 9.44 -12.69 13.13
C LYS A 30 9.70 -13.43 14.42
N GLU A 31 8.93 -13.17 15.44
CA GLU A 31 9.11 -13.83 16.74
C GLU A 31 8.88 -15.35 16.64
N TYR A 32 7.90 -15.78 15.83
CA TYR A 32 7.45 -17.18 15.79
C TYR A 32 7.33 -17.80 14.38
N ALA A 33 7.53 -17.04 13.34
CA ALA A 33 7.48 -17.51 11.96
C ALA A 33 8.59 -16.88 11.09
N ASN A 34 8.75 -17.40 9.88
CA ASN A 34 9.61 -16.85 8.83
C ASN A 34 8.75 -16.10 7.81
N PRO A 35 8.50 -14.77 7.96
CA PRO A 35 7.72 -14.01 7.01
C PRO A 35 8.51 -13.76 5.73
N ILE A 36 7.83 -13.84 4.58
CA ILE A 36 8.35 -13.43 3.27
C ILE A 36 7.37 -12.42 2.68
N ILE A 37 7.84 -11.24 2.32
CA ILE A 37 7.01 -10.22 1.68
C ILE A 37 7.17 -10.31 0.16
N VAL A 38 6.05 -10.41 -0.55
CA VAL A 38 5.99 -10.32 -2.02
C VAL A 38 5.23 -9.06 -2.39
N SER A 39 5.88 -8.11 -3.02
CA SER A 39 5.26 -6.80 -3.29
C SER A 39 5.57 -6.28 -4.69
N MET A 40 4.64 -5.48 -5.17
CA MET A 40 4.75 -4.73 -6.42
C MET A 40 5.18 -3.27 -6.18
N ALA A 41 5.40 -2.88 -4.93
CA ALA A 41 5.87 -1.54 -4.57
C ALA A 41 7.38 -1.44 -4.68
N GLY A 42 7.87 -0.35 -5.30
CA GLY A 42 9.31 -0.14 -5.51
C GLY A 42 10.12 0.01 -4.22
N GLY A 43 9.50 0.44 -3.12
CA GLY A 43 10.16 0.56 -1.81
C GLY A 43 10.48 -0.77 -1.11
N ILE A 44 10.14 -1.90 -1.72
CA ILE A 44 10.38 -3.23 -1.13
C ILE A 44 11.86 -3.50 -0.85
N ALA A 45 12.78 -2.85 -1.56
CA ALA A 45 14.20 -3.07 -1.39
C ALA A 45 14.78 -2.53 -0.05
N GLU A 46 14.09 -1.60 0.59
CA GLU A 46 14.53 -0.98 1.85
C GLU A 46 14.17 -1.84 3.08
N ILE A 47 13.17 -2.72 2.94
CA ILE A 47 12.66 -3.55 4.04
C ILE A 47 13.68 -4.55 4.57
N PRO A 48 14.44 -5.30 3.75
CA PRO A 48 15.38 -6.28 4.26
C PRO A 48 16.51 -5.67 5.07
N GLU A 49 17.03 -4.54 4.64
CA GLU A 49 18.08 -3.82 5.35
C GLU A 49 17.59 -3.41 6.75
N PHE A 50 16.38 -2.86 6.80
CA PHE A 50 15.83 -2.36 8.03
C PHE A 50 15.27 -3.45 8.96
N MET A 51 14.58 -4.47 8.40
CA MET A 51 13.82 -5.46 9.17
C MET A 51 14.45 -6.86 9.19
N GLY A 52 15.40 -7.14 8.31
CA GLY A 52 15.96 -8.46 8.11
C GLY A 52 14.90 -9.49 7.70
N ILE A 53 14.01 -9.11 6.78
CA ILE A 53 12.93 -9.94 6.24
C ILE A 53 13.21 -10.21 4.77
N ARG A 54 13.05 -11.47 4.34
CA ARG A 54 13.11 -11.80 2.90
C ARG A 54 11.99 -11.09 2.15
N CYS A 55 12.36 -10.40 1.07
CA CYS A 55 11.42 -9.69 0.22
C CYS A 55 11.60 -10.06 -1.25
N GLU A 56 10.51 -10.14 -1.99
CA GLU A 56 10.50 -10.39 -3.43
C GLU A 56 9.67 -9.35 -4.16
N TYR A 57 10.27 -8.73 -5.16
CA TYR A 57 9.57 -7.79 -6.02
C TYR A 57 8.93 -8.53 -7.20
N ILE A 58 7.70 -8.15 -7.53
CA ILE A 58 7.00 -8.53 -8.75
C ILE A 58 6.57 -7.24 -9.46
N PRO A 59 6.88 -7.06 -10.76
CA PRO A 59 6.42 -5.90 -11.52
C PRO A 59 4.90 -5.75 -11.46
N GLY A 60 4.41 -4.51 -11.40
CA GLY A 60 2.98 -4.23 -11.35
C GLY A 60 2.23 -4.75 -12.58
N ARG A 61 0.94 -5.07 -12.39
CA ARG A 61 0.05 -5.70 -13.38
C ARG A 61 -0.11 -4.91 -14.68
N ASP A 62 -0.21 -3.60 -14.56
CA ASP A 62 -0.56 -2.73 -15.69
C ASP A 62 0.69 -2.19 -16.39
N ARG A 63 1.52 -3.09 -16.92
CA ARG A 63 2.70 -2.78 -17.73
C ARG A 63 2.37 -2.91 -19.21
N MET A 64 2.88 -2.00 -20.05
CA MET A 64 2.59 -1.99 -21.50
C MET A 64 3.13 -3.21 -22.24
N TRP A 65 4.17 -3.85 -21.70
CA TRP A 65 4.86 -4.97 -22.31
C TRP A 65 4.31 -6.35 -21.93
N MET A 66 3.27 -6.42 -21.08
CA MET A 66 2.65 -7.70 -20.69
C MET A 66 1.13 -7.56 -20.58
N SER A 67 0.38 -8.45 -21.23
CA SER A 67 -1.07 -8.50 -21.09
C SER A 67 -1.49 -8.88 -19.66
N ARG A 68 -2.68 -8.47 -19.23
CA ARG A 68 -3.18 -8.77 -17.87
C ARG A 68 -3.32 -10.26 -17.62
N GLU A 69 -3.75 -11.03 -18.64
CA GLU A 69 -3.89 -12.49 -18.55
C GLU A 69 -2.53 -13.15 -18.32
N LYS A 70 -1.56 -12.78 -19.14
CA LYS A 70 -0.19 -13.29 -19.02
C LYS A 70 0.46 -12.91 -17.71
N TRP A 71 0.19 -11.69 -17.23
CA TRP A 71 0.65 -11.25 -15.93
C TRP A 71 0.02 -12.05 -14.77
N ASP A 72 -1.28 -12.35 -14.83
CA ASP A 72 -1.96 -13.16 -13.83
C ASP A 72 -1.40 -14.61 -13.80
N GLU A 73 -1.01 -15.17 -14.94
CA GLU A 73 -0.32 -16.47 -15.02
C GLU A 73 1.09 -16.39 -14.42
N TYR A 74 1.84 -15.35 -14.77
CA TYR A 74 3.15 -15.09 -14.22
C TYR A 74 3.10 -14.92 -12.69
N LEU A 75 2.15 -14.14 -12.15
CA LEU A 75 1.95 -14.01 -10.72
C LEU A 75 1.66 -15.34 -10.04
N ARG A 76 0.75 -16.15 -10.63
CA ARG A 76 0.45 -17.50 -10.14
C ARG A 76 1.72 -18.34 -10.02
N ASP A 77 2.49 -18.41 -11.09
CA ASP A 77 3.66 -19.29 -11.17
C ASP A 77 4.77 -18.85 -10.22
N ARG A 78 4.92 -17.53 -10.04
CA ARG A 78 5.85 -16.96 -9.06
C ARG A 78 5.45 -17.33 -7.63
N LEU A 79 4.17 -17.19 -7.27
CA LEU A 79 3.67 -17.53 -5.94
C LEU A 79 3.78 -19.04 -5.68
N LEU A 80 3.45 -19.88 -6.67
CA LEU A 80 3.58 -21.35 -6.56
C LEU A 80 5.04 -21.78 -6.37
N ALA A 81 5.96 -21.22 -7.15
CA ALA A 81 7.38 -21.52 -7.00
C ALA A 81 7.88 -21.17 -5.59
N LEU A 82 7.40 -20.06 -5.01
CA LEU A 82 7.76 -19.67 -3.65
C LEU A 82 7.15 -20.60 -2.60
N VAL A 83 5.89 -21.03 -2.79
CA VAL A 83 5.23 -22.00 -1.92
C VAL A 83 5.98 -23.34 -1.95
N ASP A 84 6.36 -23.81 -3.14
CA ASP A 84 7.08 -25.09 -3.31
C ASP A 84 8.47 -25.03 -2.67
N GLU A 85 9.19 -23.91 -2.78
CA GLU A 85 10.51 -23.76 -2.16
C GLU A 85 10.45 -23.76 -0.63
N THR A 86 9.44 -23.11 -0.07
CA THR A 86 9.40 -22.78 1.36
C THR A 86 8.50 -23.72 2.17
N GLY A 87 7.67 -24.52 1.51
CA GLY A 87 6.65 -25.30 2.17
C GLY A 87 5.57 -24.46 2.87
N ALA A 88 5.42 -23.18 2.47
CA ALA A 88 4.45 -22.28 3.08
C ALA A 88 3.02 -22.81 2.97
N ARG A 89 2.31 -22.84 4.10
CA ARG A 89 0.92 -23.31 4.18
C ARG A 89 -0.08 -22.15 4.22
N VAL A 90 0.40 -20.93 4.44
CA VAL A 90 -0.42 -19.72 4.53
C VAL A 90 0.15 -18.63 3.64
N MET A 91 -0.73 -18.02 2.86
CA MET A 91 -0.45 -16.81 2.10
C MET A 91 -1.51 -15.77 2.40
N SER A 92 -1.12 -14.60 2.86
CA SER A 92 -2.00 -13.44 2.94
C SER A 92 -1.88 -12.58 1.69
N PHE A 93 -2.96 -11.91 1.33
CA PHE A 93 -2.97 -10.91 0.28
C PHE A 93 -3.54 -9.59 0.80
N ASP A 94 -2.72 -8.55 0.82
CA ASP A 94 -3.14 -7.18 1.16
C ASP A 94 -3.37 -6.36 -0.11
N GLY A 95 -4.61 -6.04 -0.38
CA GLY A 95 -5.00 -5.29 -1.57
C GLY A 95 -6.49 -4.98 -1.62
N VAL A 96 -6.88 -4.15 -2.59
CA VAL A 96 -8.28 -3.77 -2.80
C VAL A 96 -9.13 -5.00 -3.09
N VAL A 97 -8.72 -5.78 -4.10
CA VAL A 97 -9.29 -7.10 -4.42
C VAL A 97 -8.17 -8.04 -4.83
N PRO A 98 -8.23 -9.32 -4.44
CA PRO A 98 -7.25 -10.30 -4.86
C PRO A 98 -7.20 -10.43 -6.38
N TYR A 99 -5.99 -10.52 -6.92
CA TYR A 99 -5.79 -10.72 -8.34
C TYR A 99 -6.18 -12.15 -8.76
N PRO A 100 -6.62 -12.36 -10.02
CA PRO A 100 -6.89 -13.70 -10.54
C PRO A 100 -5.69 -14.65 -10.39
N GLY A 101 -4.46 -14.17 -10.55
CA GLY A 101 -3.25 -14.97 -10.34
C GLY A 101 -3.10 -15.50 -8.91
N VAL A 102 -3.51 -14.72 -7.89
CA VAL A 102 -3.54 -15.15 -6.48
C VAL A 102 -4.56 -16.28 -6.28
N ILE A 103 -5.76 -16.12 -6.84
CA ILE A 103 -6.82 -17.15 -6.77
C ILE A 103 -6.38 -18.41 -7.51
N ALA A 104 -5.76 -18.26 -8.68
CA ALA A 104 -5.26 -19.39 -9.47
C ALA A 104 -4.16 -20.17 -8.73
N ALA A 105 -3.32 -19.49 -7.95
CA ALA A 105 -2.34 -20.15 -7.07
C ALA A 105 -3.05 -21.04 -6.03
N LYS A 106 -4.12 -20.55 -5.39
CA LYS A 106 -4.94 -21.36 -4.48
C LYS A 106 -5.57 -22.56 -5.15
N VAL A 107 -6.13 -22.39 -6.36
CA VAL A 107 -6.74 -23.49 -7.13
C VAL A 107 -5.70 -24.54 -7.50
N SER A 108 -4.47 -24.14 -7.83
CA SER A 108 -3.38 -25.06 -8.15
C SER A 108 -2.78 -25.74 -6.91
N HIS A 109 -2.85 -25.10 -5.74
CA HIS A 109 -2.35 -25.62 -4.47
C HIS A 109 -3.45 -25.60 -3.38
N PRO A 110 -4.39 -26.54 -3.39
CA PRO A 110 -5.60 -26.49 -2.53
C PRO A 110 -5.33 -26.49 -1.01
N LYS A 111 -4.15 -26.98 -0.59
CA LYS A 111 -3.75 -27.00 0.83
C LYS A 111 -3.23 -25.65 1.34
N LEU A 112 -2.95 -24.69 0.45
CA LEU A 112 -2.54 -23.34 0.81
C LEU A 112 -3.72 -22.58 1.38
N ALA A 113 -3.63 -22.11 2.62
CA ALA A 113 -4.62 -21.20 3.19
C ALA A 113 -4.43 -19.79 2.61
N LEU A 114 -5.46 -19.26 2.00
CA LEU A 114 -5.45 -17.93 1.40
C LEU A 114 -6.24 -16.94 2.27
N VAL A 115 -5.54 -15.94 2.81
CA VAL A 115 -6.09 -14.93 3.71
C VAL A 115 -6.12 -13.56 3.02
N TRP A 116 -7.28 -12.94 2.94
CA TRP A 116 -7.39 -11.58 2.44
C TRP A 116 -7.32 -10.57 3.58
N VAL A 117 -6.29 -9.73 3.57
CA VAL A 117 -6.21 -8.55 4.44
C VAL A 117 -6.97 -7.43 3.72
N ARG A 118 -8.25 -7.33 4.00
CA ARG A 118 -9.20 -6.42 3.35
C ARG A 118 -9.38 -5.16 4.17
N ARG A 119 -8.95 -4.03 3.65
CA ARG A 119 -9.20 -2.75 4.33
C ARG A 119 -10.69 -2.37 4.28
N GLY A 120 -11.22 -1.83 5.37
CA GLY A 120 -12.53 -1.18 5.43
C GLY A 120 -12.53 0.25 4.87
N LEU A 121 -13.57 0.99 5.16
CA LEU A 121 -13.79 2.39 4.79
C LEU A 121 -13.70 2.63 3.28
N TRP A 122 -14.52 1.89 2.53
CA TRP A 122 -14.60 2.05 1.09
C TRP A 122 -15.58 3.14 0.69
N GLN A 123 -15.29 3.80 -0.43
CA GLN A 123 -16.21 4.73 -1.09
C GLN A 123 -17.59 4.10 -1.32
N LYS A 124 -18.65 4.89 -1.23
CA LYS A 124 -20.04 4.45 -1.42
C LYS A 124 -20.35 3.87 -2.81
N LYS A 125 -19.50 4.12 -3.83
CA LYS A 125 -19.70 3.67 -5.20
C LYS A 125 -19.50 2.16 -5.36
N PRO A 126 -20.22 1.53 -6.29
CA PRO A 126 -20.57 0.12 -6.20
C PRO A 126 -19.50 -0.81 -6.75
N GLN A 127 -18.65 -1.34 -5.89
CA GLN A 127 -17.97 -2.60 -6.19
C GLN A 127 -18.53 -3.75 -5.32
N ARG A 128 -19.77 -3.63 -4.85
CA ARG A 128 -20.43 -4.60 -3.97
C ARG A 128 -20.41 -6.02 -4.53
N PHE A 129 -20.70 -6.16 -5.82
CA PHE A 129 -20.69 -7.46 -6.50
C PHE A 129 -19.29 -8.09 -6.55
N VAL A 130 -18.30 -7.32 -6.96
CA VAL A 130 -16.90 -7.80 -7.04
C VAL A 130 -16.38 -8.15 -5.64
N LEU A 131 -16.68 -7.33 -4.64
CA LEU A 131 -16.29 -7.56 -3.26
C LEU A 131 -16.88 -8.90 -2.74
N GLY A 132 -18.18 -9.15 -2.97
CA GLY A 132 -18.83 -10.37 -2.54
C GLY A 132 -18.28 -11.62 -3.20
N LEU A 133 -18.05 -11.58 -4.51
CA LEU A 133 -17.49 -12.67 -5.29
C LEU A 133 -16.06 -13.04 -4.85
N GLN A 134 -15.22 -12.03 -4.65
CA GLN A 134 -13.83 -12.23 -4.21
C GLN A 134 -13.77 -12.78 -2.78
N SER A 135 -14.66 -12.31 -1.88
CA SER A 135 -14.73 -12.82 -0.53
C SER A 135 -15.01 -14.33 -0.47
N GLN A 136 -15.85 -14.84 -1.38
CA GLN A 136 -16.17 -16.28 -1.44
C GLN A 136 -14.98 -17.16 -1.86
N MET A 137 -13.98 -16.58 -2.49
CA MET A 137 -12.77 -17.29 -2.93
C MET A 137 -11.69 -17.37 -1.87
N MET A 138 -11.84 -16.63 -0.76
CA MET A 138 -10.88 -16.63 0.34
C MET A 138 -11.21 -17.71 1.36
N ASP A 139 -10.18 -18.28 2.00
CA ASP A 139 -10.36 -19.17 3.14
C ASP A 139 -10.64 -18.36 4.41
N TYR A 140 -9.97 -17.20 4.53
CA TYR A 140 -10.14 -16.24 5.61
C TYR A 140 -10.13 -14.80 5.09
N ILE A 141 -10.86 -13.94 5.79
CA ILE A 141 -10.81 -12.48 5.57
C ILE A 141 -10.55 -11.82 6.91
N VAL A 142 -9.49 -11.02 6.95
CA VAL A 142 -9.15 -10.19 8.10
C VAL A 142 -9.31 -8.74 7.69
N GLU A 143 -9.96 -7.95 8.50
CA GLU A 143 -10.14 -6.52 8.25
C GLU A 143 -9.40 -5.71 9.31
N PRO A 144 -8.26 -5.08 8.93
CA PRO A 144 -7.58 -4.14 9.79
C PRO A 144 -8.52 -3.02 10.23
N GLY A 145 -8.58 -2.76 11.53
CA GLY A 145 -9.39 -1.69 12.10
C GLY A 145 -9.05 -0.33 11.52
N ASP A 146 -10.02 0.54 11.48
CA ASP A 146 -9.85 1.95 11.13
C ASP A 146 -10.46 2.81 12.25
N PHE A 147 -9.74 3.81 12.72
CA PHE A 147 -10.27 4.71 13.75
C PHE A 147 -11.58 5.34 13.31
N ALA A 148 -11.71 5.66 12.04
CA ALA A 148 -12.89 6.25 11.44
C ALA A 148 -13.99 5.23 11.05
N ARG A 149 -13.96 3.99 11.57
CA ARG A 149 -14.92 2.95 11.21
C ARG A 149 -16.38 3.37 11.37
N ALA A 150 -16.70 4.22 12.33
CA ALA A 150 -18.05 4.75 12.53
C ALA A 150 -18.53 5.60 11.32
N TYR A 151 -17.62 6.06 10.49
CA TYR A 151 -17.89 6.83 9.26
C TYR A 151 -17.81 5.96 8.00
N ASP A 152 -17.67 4.64 8.12
CA ASP A 152 -17.77 3.71 7.00
C ASP A 152 -19.22 3.54 6.57
N PHE A 153 -19.61 4.19 5.48
CA PHE A 153 -20.90 4.05 4.82
C PHE A 153 -20.77 3.33 3.47
N GLY A 154 -19.63 2.73 3.23
CA GLY A 154 -19.31 1.99 2.02
C GLY A 154 -19.76 0.52 2.06
N PRO A 155 -19.44 -0.25 1.00
CA PRO A 155 -19.85 -1.65 0.90
C PRO A 155 -19.17 -2.58 1.92
N THR A 156 -18.15 -2.13 2.64
CA THR A 156 -17.49 -2.89 3.71
C THR A 156 -18.18 -2.77 5.05
N ALA A 157 -18.94 -1.69 5.29
CA ALA A 157 -19.60 -1.43 6.56
C ALA A 157 -20.62 -2.53 6.97
N GLU A 158 -21.35 -3.07 6.00
CA GLU A 158 -22.42 -4.05 6.22
C GLU A 158 -21.91 -5.51 6.23
N ARG A 159 -20.64 -5.73 5.93
CA ARG A 159 -20.11 -7.08 5.78
C ARG A 159 -19.72 -7.70 7.13
N LYS A 160 -20.15 -8.95 7.32
CA LYS A 160 -19.85 -9.77 8.50
C LYS A 160 -18.93 -10.95 8.19
N ASP A 161 -18.29 -10.94 7.01
CA ASP A 161 -17.47 -12.05 6.51
C ASP A 161 -16.00 -11.93 6.89
N ALA A 162 -15.62 -10.88 7.61
CA ALA A 162 -14.23 -10.63 8.01
C ALA A 162 -14.10 -10.69 9.54
N GLN A 163 -12.97 -11.22 9.99
CA GLN A 163 -12.52 -11.04 11.36
C GLN A 163 -11.91 -9.64 11.49
N LEU A 164 -12.47 -8.85 12.39
CA LEU A 164 -12.00 -7.50 12.66
C LEU A 164 -10.83 -7.56 13.64
N THR A 165 -9.83 -6.71 13.41
CA THR A 165 -8.68 -6.51 14.30
C THR A 165 -8.59 -5.04 14.69
N SER A 166 -7.66 -4.71 15.58
CA SER A 166 -7.23 -3.34 15.80
C SER A 166 -6.57 -2.76 14.55
N SER A 167 -6.28 -1.47 14.53
CA SER A 167 -5.58 -0.85 13.41
C SER A 167 -4.14 -1.38 13.29
N VAL A 168 -3.66 -1.47 12.05
CA VAL A 168 -2.29 -1.90 11.73
C VAL A 168 -1.43 -0.68 11.49
N SER A 169 -0.30 -0.59 12.18
CA SER A 169 0.63 0.52 12.07
C SER A 169 2.09 0.05 12.13
N LEU A 170 2.96 0.72 11.41
CA LEU A 170 4.42 0.60 11.60
C LEU A 170 4.91 1.44 12.78
N PHE A 171 4.11 2.40 13.24
CA PHE A 171 4.43 3.12 14.46
C PHE A 171 4.20 2.21 15.67
N GLN A 172 5.27 1.94 16.42
CA GLN A 172 5.23 1.21 17.67
C GLN A 172 5.80 2.11 18.76
N LYS A 173 5.02 2.36 19.79
CA LYS A 173 5.35 3.30 20.84
C LYS A 173 6.69 2.99 21.52
N ASP A 174 6.97 1.68 21.72
CA ASP A 174 8.14 1.21 22.44
C ASP A 174 9.42 1.20 21.60
N THR A 175 9.28 1.13 20.26
CA THR A 175 10.44 1.08 19.35
C THR A 175 10.64 2.37 18.55
N ALA A 176 9.70 3.32 18.65
CA ALA A 176 9.85 4.64 18.06
C ALA A 176 10.95 5.41 18.77
N LEU A 177 11.82 6.04 18.00
CA LEU A 177 12.90 6.88 18.52
C LEU A 177 12.34 8.06 19.33
N SER A 178 13.08 8.49 20.35
CA SER A 178 12.80 9.75 21.03
C SER A 178 12.88 10.91 20.02
N ARG A 179 12.37 12.08 20.42
CA ARG A 179 12.40 13.28 19.56
C ARG A 179 13.82 13.62 19.11
N ASP A 180 14.77 13.61 20.01
CA ASP A 180 16.13 14.02 19.73
C ASP A 180 16.88 12.97 18.88
N GLU A 181 16.73 11.68 19.19
CA GLU A 181 17.26 10.61 18.35
C GLU A 181 16.69 10.65 16.92
N ALA A 182 15.38 10.81 16.78
CA ALA A 182 14.71 10.90 15.49
C ALA A 182 15.19 12.13 14.68
N ARG A 183 15.38 13.27 15.35
CA ARG A 183 15.94 14.46 14.71
C ARG A 183 17.38 14.27 14.28
N ASN A 184 18.21 13.64 15.10
CA ASN A 184 19.59 13.33 14.74
C ASN A 184 19.65 12.40 13.52
N VAL A 185 18.80 11.37 13.45
CA VAL A 185 18.69 10.48 12.28
C VAL A 185 18.30 11.23 11.01
N LEU A 186 17.43 12.23 11.13
CA LEU A 186 16.97 13.02 9.98
C LEU A 186 17.88 14.25 9.71
N GLY A 187 18.91 14.47 10.52
CA GLY A 187 19.81 15.62 10.40
C GLY A 187 19.12 16.97 10.70
N LEU A 188 18.09 16.98 11.59
CA LEU A 188 17.35 18.15 11.96
C LEU A 188 17.97 18.84 13.19
N ASP A 189 17.83 20.16 13.23
CA ASP A 189 18.18 20.95 14.43
C ASP A 189 17.22 20.61 15.58
N LEU A 190 17.79 20.37 16.77
CA LEU A 190 17.02 19.96 17.95
C LEU A 190 16.11 21.05 18.51
N ASN A 191 16.49 22.31 18.32
CA ASN A 191 15.83 23.49 18.94
C ASN A 191 14.86 24.21 18.01
N ARG A 192 14.91 23.93 16.69
CA ARG A 192 14.05 24.53 15.69
C ARG A 192 12.76 23.72 15.51
N PRO A 193 11.60 24.35 15.25
CA PRO A 193 10.40 23.61 14.91
C PRO A 193 10.59 22.81 13.60
N ALA A 194 9.96 21.65 13.50
CA ALA A 194 10.03 20.77 12.34
C ALA A 194 8.63 20.28 11.92
N VAL A 195 8.28 20.41 10.63
CA VAL A 195 7.00 20.00 10.08
C VAL A 195 7.20 19.02 8.94
N LEU A 196 6.51 17.88 9.02
CA LEU A 196 6.43 16.89 7.93
C LEU A 196 5.32 17.28 6.95
N VAL A 197 5.61 17.31 5.65
CA VAL A 197 4.59 17.48 4.61
C VAL A 197 4.61 16.28 3.67
N GLN A 198 3.48 15.53 3.63
CA GLN A 198 3.35 14.29 2.86
C GLN A 198 1.93 14.17 2.26
N LEU A 199 1.68 14.79 1.12
CA LEU A 199 0.36 14.79 0.47
C LEU A 199 0.12 13.62 -0.50
N GLY A 200 1.03 12.68 -0.55
CA GLY A 200 0.92 11.48 -1.40
C GLY A 200 1.42 11.69 -2.83
N THR A 201 1.10 10.74 -3.70
CA THR A 201 1.56 10.70 -5.10
C THR A 201 0.38 10.38 -6.02
N GLY A 202 0.44 10.82 -7.26
CA GLY A 202 -0.36 10.26 -8.35
C GLY A 202 -1.50 11.10 -8.91
N ASP A 203 -1.87 12.21 -8.31
CA ASP A 203 -2.92 13.09 -8.84
C ASP A 203 -2.32 14.38 -9.39
N SER A 204 -2.90 14.92 -10.47
CA SER A 204 -2.42 16.14 -11.13
C SER A 204 -2.51 17.39 -10.22
N ASP A 205 -3.40 17.36 -9.23
CA ASP A 205 -3.65 18.45 -8.30
C ASP A 205 -2.78 18.39 -7.02
N VAL A 206 -1.98 17.33 -6.84
CA VAL A 206 -1.11 17.18 -5.65
C VAL A 206 -0.09 18.32 -5.56
N ASN A 207 0.44 18.79 -6.69
CA ASN A 207 1.40 19.90 -6.71
C ASN A 207 0.77 21.21 -6.24
N GLU A 208 -0.47 21.51 -6.65
CA GLU A 208 -1.19 22.71 -6.23
C GLU A 208 -1.51 22.64 -4.73
N LYS A 209 -1.99 21.50 -4.24
CA LYS A 209 -2.21 21.26 -2.81
C LYS A 209 -0.92 21.37 -2.01
N MET A 210 0.20 20.85 -2.55
CA MET A 210 1.51 20.97 -1.91
C MET A 210 1.94 22.44 -1.78
N THR A 211 1.79 23.21 -2.87
CA THR A 211 2.09 24.66 -2.85
C THR A 211 1.22 25.41 -1.84
N ALA A 212 -0.07 25.12 -1.78
CA ALA A 212 -1.00 25.71 -0.81
C ALA A 212 -0.62 25.35 0.65
N ALA A 213 -0.28 24.08 0.89
CA ALA A 213 0.15 23.63 2.21
C ALA A 213 1.45 24.32 2.66
N LEU A 214 2.45 24.38 1.76
CA LEU A 214 3.71 25.08 2.04
C LEU A 214 3.51 26.57 2.27
N SER A 215 2.60 27.20 1.53
CA SER A 215 2.24 28.61 1.73
C SER A 215 1.65 28.88 3.13
N GLY A 216 0.89 27.93 3.69
CA GLY A 216 0.37 28.01 5.05
C GLY A 216 1.44 27.93 6.14
N LEU A 217 2.63 27.44 5.82
CA LEU A 217 3.78 27.36 6.74
C LEU A 217 4.65 28.64 6.73
N LEU A 218 4.44 29.54 5.77
CA LEU A 218 5.18 30.80 5.71
C LEU A 218 4.93 31.65 6.98
N GLY A 219 6.00 32.30 7.45
CA GLY A 219 5.96 33.10 8.67
C GLY A 219 6.14 32.31 9.97
N TRP A 220 6.19 31.00 9.95
CA TRP A 220 6.59 30.21 11.10
C TRP A 220 8.11 30.36 11.32
N LYS A 221 8.48 31.05 12.39
CA LYS A 221 9.87 31.38 12.65
C LYS A 221 10.75 30.16 12.79
N ASP A 222 11.90 30.17 12.14
CA ASP A 222 12.96 29.15 12.19
C ASP A 222 12.51 27.73 11.82
N LEU A 223 11.39 27.60 11.06
CA LEU A 223 10.80 26.33 10.69
C LEU A 223 11.72 25.52 9.75
N GLN A 224 11.85 24.23 10.04
CA GLN A 224 12.39 23.21 9.14
C GLN A 224 11.21 22.45 8.53
N VAL A 225 11.10 22.43 7.20
CA VAL A 225 10.07 21.67 6.48
C VAL A 225 10.67 20.42 5.88
N ILE A 226 10.08 19.28 6.20
CA ILE A 226 10.54 17.98 5.71
C ILE A 226 9.53 17.44 4.72
N LEU A 227 10.00 17.16 3.50
CA LEU A 227 9.21 16.52 2.45
C LEU A 227 9.70 15.11 2.22
N THR A 228 8.80 14.18 1.95
CA THR A 228 9.14 12.84 1.46
C THR A 228 9.17 12.77 -0.06
N LYS A 229 8.70 13.80 -0.74
CA LYS A 229 8.76 14.00 -2.19
C LYS A 229 8.93 15.48 -2.50
N GLN A 230 9.82 15.80 -3.43
CA GLN A 230 10.02 17.18 -3.88
C GLN A 230 8.80 17.63 -4.73
N PRO A 231 8.20 18.80 -4.44
CA PRO A 231 7.17 19.36 -5.32
C PRO A 231 7.85 19.93 -6.57
N LEU A 232 7.48 19.39 -7.72
CA LEU A 232 8.00 19.80 -9.02
C LEU A 232 6.84 20.15 -9.94
N ASP A 233 7.01 21.19 -10.78
CA ASP A 233 6.14 21.43 -11.92
C ASP A 233 6.44 20.46 -13.08
N LYS A 234 5.71 20.61 -14.20
CA LYS A 234 5.90 19.76 -15.38
C LYS A 234 7.32 19.89 -15.99
N ASP A 235 7.99 21.02 -15.76
CA ASP A 235 9.32 21.32 -16.26
C ASP A 235 10.42 20.94 -15.26
N GLY A 236 10.07 20.30 -14.15
CA GLY A 236 11.01 19.89 -13.11
C GLY A 236 11.42 21.00 -12.15
N LYS A 237 10.80 22.18 -12.20
CA LYS A 237 11.07 23.29 -11.31
C LYS A 237 10.40 23.08 -9.95
N SER A 238 11.07 23.54 -8.88
CA SER A 238 10.48 23.51 -7.55
C SER A 238 9.29 24.46 -7.46
N LEU A 239 8.16 23.96 -6.95
CA LEU A 239 6.96 24.75 -6.66
C LEU A 239 6.94 25.28 -5.22
N ALA A 240 8.00 25.07 -4.48
CA ALA A 240 8.11 25.52 -3.10
C ALA A 240 8.23 27.05 -3.02
N PRO A 241 7.43 27.72 -2.15
CA PRO A 241 7.59 29.14 -1.90
C PRO A 241 8.99 29.49 -1.38
N SER A 242 9.51 30.66 -1.78
CA SER A 242 10.73 31.18 -1.20
C SER A 242 10.54 31.47 0.31
N GLY A 243 11.59 31.31 1.10
CA GLY A 243 11.58 31.62 2.54
C GLY A 243 11.30 30.45 3.48
N LEU A 244 11.19 29.23 2.97
CA LEU A 244 11.13 27.99 3.76
C LEU A 244 12.45 27.22 3.69
N ASP A 245 12.93 26.74 4.84
CA ASP A 245 14.04 25.77 4.93
C ASP A 245 13.48 24.37 4.65
N ILE A 246 13.54 23.94 3.38
CA ILE A 246 12.95 22.69 2.93
C ILE A 246 14.04 21.63 2.71
N ARG A 247 13.80 20.44 3.28
CA ARG A 247 14.64 19.26 3.07
C ARG A 247 13.79 18.13 2.55
N VAL A 248 14.27 17.44 1.51
CA VAL A 248 13.67 16.21 1.00
C VAL A 248 14.38 15.04 1.64
N VAL A 249 13.64 14.23 2.38
CA VAL A 249 14.19 13.04 3.04
C VAL A 249 13.59 11.77 2.45
N ARG A 250 14.42 10.74 2.39
CA ARG A 250 14.01 9.38 2.10
C ARG A 250 14.38 8.52 3.30
N HIS A 251 13.38 8.13 4.06
CA HIS A 251 13.55 7.30 5.25
C HIS A 251 12.44 6.26 5.34
N PHE A 252 12.81 5.00 5.57
CA PHE A 252 11.87 3.91 5.78
C PHE A 252 12.29 3.07 7.01
N PRO A 253 11.35 2.75 7.88
CA PRO A 253 9.99 3.28 7.94
C PRO A 253 9.97 4.68 8.57
N LEU A 254 9.24 5.58 7.94
CA LEU A 254 9.07 6.94 8.48
C LEU A 254 8.44 6.93 9.89
N ALA A 255 7.58 5.94 10.14
CA ALA A 255 6.91 5.73 11.42
C ALA A 255 7.88 5.74 12.63
N ARG A 256 9.11 5.24 12.46
CA ARG A 256 10.10 5.18 13.55
C ARG A 256 10.60 6.55 14.00
N VAL A 257 10.56 7.55 13.10
CA VAL A 257 11.11 8.90 13.33
C VAL A 257 10.02 9.98 13.45
N LEU A 258 8.74 9.63 13.54
CA LEU A 258 7.64 10.59 13.56
C LEU A 258 7.70 11.56 14.75
N ARG A 259 8.27 11.15 15.87
CA ARG A 259 8.47 12.03 17.05
C ARG A 259 9.43 13.18 16.78
N ALA A 260 10.15 13.20 15.65
CA ALA A 260 10.97 14.33 15.23
C ALA A 260 10.15 15.60 14.95
N PHE A 261 8.86 15.45 14.60
CA PHE A 261 8.03 16.51 14.05
C PHE A 261 7.13 17.15 15.11
N ASP A 262 7.06 18.48 15.11
CA ASP A 262 6.16 19.25 15.97
C ASP A 262 4.75 19.37 15.36
N ALA A 263 4.63 19.15 14.05
CA ALA A 263 3.36 19.08 13.34
C ALA A 263 3.51 18.34 11.99
N SER A 264 2.40 18.03 11.36
CA SER A 264 2.41 17.47 10.00
C SER A 264 1.25 17.98 9.14
N VAL A 265 1.46 17.98 7.81
CA VAL A 265 0.42 18.13 6.80
C VAL A 265 0.46 16.87 5.93
N CYS A 266 -0.57 16.04 6.00
CA CYS A 266 -0.54 14.72 5.43
C CYS A 266 -1.82 14.40 4.64
N ALA A 267 -1.68 13.56 3.60
CA ALA A 267 -2.84 12.94 2.97
C ALA A 267 -3.54 12.00 3.96
N THR A 268 -4.87 11.92 3.90
CA THR A 268 -5.68 11.12 4.83
C THR A 268 -5.71 9.63 4.47
N GLY A 269 -4.56 9.09 4.05
CA GLY A 269 -4.40 7.67 3.81
C GLY A 269 -4.44 6.87 5.12
N TYR A 270 -4.77 5.58 5.01
CA TYR A 270 -4.85 4.67 6.17
C TYR A 270 -3.59 4.77 7.07
N ASN A 271 -2.40 4.57 6.50
CA ASN A 271 -1.17 4.55 7.29
C ASN A 271 -0.87 5.92 7.91
N GLY A 272 -1.04 7.02 7.16
CA GLY A 272 -0.79 8.36 7.68
C GLY A 272 -1.58 8.65 8.96
N VAL A 273 -2.87 8.27 8.97
CA VAL A 273 -3.72 8.46 10.16
C VAL A 273 -3.28 7.56 11.31
N HIS A 274 -3.05 6.26 11.02
CA HIS A 274 -2.73 5.26 12.04
C HIS A 274 -1.26 5.26 12.49
N GLU A 275 -0.44 6.14 11.93
CA GLU A 275 0.95 6.37 12.36
C GLU A 275 1.11 7.73 13.05
N LEU A 276 0.58 8.81 12.44
CA LEU A 276 0.75 10.18 12.95
C LEU A 276 -0.02 10.43 14.25
N LEU A 277 -1.28 9.98 14.32
CA LEU A 277 -2.09 10.21 15.51
C LEU A 277 -1.56 9.45 16.74
N PRO A 278 -1.22 8.14 16.67
CA PRO A 278 -0.59 7.45 17.80
C PRO A 278 0.81 7.98 18.14
N ALA A 279 1.53 8.58 17.16
CA ALA A 279 2.79 9.27 17.42
C ALA A 279 2.62 10.63 18.09
N LEU A 280 1.38 11.05 18.34
CA LEU A 280 0.99 12.32 18.95
C LEU A 280 1.42 13.57 18.14
N VAL A 281 1.53 13.42 16.81
CA VAL A 281 1.92 14.51 15.91
C VAL A 281 0.68 15.31 15.51
N PRO A 282 0.58 16.60 15.90
CA PRO A 282 -0.51 17.48 15.49
C PRO A 282 -0.58 17.58 13.97
N THR A 283 -1.71 17.20 13.37
CA THR A 283 -1.80 17.02 11.92
C THR A 283 -2.94 17.81 11.30
N VAL A 284 -2.68 18.40 10.13
CA VAL A 284 -3.70 18.80 9.16
C VAL A 284 -3.81 17.71 8.10
N PHE A 285 -5.00 17.14 7.95
CA PHE A 285 -5.28 16.19 6.90
C PHE A 285 -5.89 16.87 5.67
N VAL A 286 -5.34 16.53 4.49
CA VAL A 286 -5.83 16.94 3.18
C VAL A 286 -6.15 15.67 2.39
N SER A 287 -7.42 15.42 2.13
CA SER A 287 -7.84 14.19 1.46
C SER A 287 -7.45 14.17 -0.02
N ASN A 288 -7.17 12.98 -0.54
CA ASN A 288 -7.05 12.72 -1.97
C ASN A 288 -8.26 11.90 -2.45
N ILE A 289 -8.76 12.21 -3.65
CA ILE A 289 -9.83 11.42 -4.25
C ILE A 289 -9.24 10.08 -4.70
N ARG A 290 -9.76 8.98 -4.12
CA ARG A 290 -9.34 7.61 -4.44
C ARG A 290 -10.53 6.77 -4.90
N GLY A 291 -10.28 5.78 -5.75
CA GLY A 291 -11.35 4.95 -6.31
C GLY A 291 -12.06 4.07 -5.29
N THR A 292 -11.37 3.67 -4.23
CA THR A 292 -11.91 2.77 -3.20
C THR A 292 -11.77 3.29 -1.78
N ASP A 293 -10.71 4.02 -1.45
CA ASP A 293 -10.43 4.52 -0.11
C ASP A 293 -11.21 5.81 0.15
N ASP A 294 -12.07 5.84 1.15
CA ASP A 294 -12.79 7.04 1.55
C ASP A 294 -11.94 7.89 2.51
N GLN A 295 -10.96 8.60 1.94
CA GLN A 295 -10.09 9.47 2.71
C GLN A 295 -10.85 10.65 3.32
N GLU A 296 -11.90 11.10 2.66
CA GLU A 296 -12.69 12.23 3.15
C GLU A 296 -13.48 11.87 4.40
N ALA A 297 -14.14 10.71 4.44
CA ALA A 297 -14.80 10.21 5.63
C ALA A 297 -13.83 10.07 6.81
N ARG A 298 -12.60 9.62 6.53
CA ARG A 298 -11.55 9.51 7.56
C ARG A 298 -11.10 10.87 8.07
N ALA A 299 -10.87 11.85 7.18
CA ALA A 299 -10.51 13.22 7.57
C ALA A 299 -11.60 13.89 8.37
N GLN A 300 -12.87 13.70 7.97
CA GLN A 300 -14.03 14.23 8.67
C GLN A 300 -14.13 13.67 10.10
N TRP A 301 -13.97 12.35 10.25
CA TRP A 301 -13.92 11.72 11.57
C TRP A 301 -12.82 12.30 12.46
N CYS A 302 -11.60 12.41 11.92
CA CYS A 302 -10.48 12.98 12.68
C CYS A 302 -10.77 14.40 13.17
N HIS A 303 -11.44 15.21 12.33
CA HIS A 303 -11.84 16.57 12.66
C HIS A 303 -12.93 16.63 13.72
N ASP A 304 -14.03 15.89 13.52
CA ASP A 304 -15.21 15.91 14.39
C ASP A 304 -14.89 15.40 15.80
N MET A 305 -13.97 14.41 15.86
CA MET A 305 -13.50 13.87 17.14
C MET A 305 -12.37 14.70 17.78
N GLY A 306 -11.88 15.74 17.09
CA GLY A 306 -10.85 16.65 17.59
C GLY A 306 -9.42 16.09 17.57
N PHE A 307 -9.14 15.00 16.83
CA PHE A 307 -7.82 14.41 16.73
C PHE A 307 -6.89 15.13 15.76
N ALA A 308 -7.45 15.79 14.74
CA ALA A 308 -6.70 16.51 13.73
C ALA A 308 -7.51 17.68 13.16
N LEU A 309 -6.85 18.56 12.42
CA LEU A 309 -7.51 19.53 11.57
C LEU A 309 -7.78 18.91 10.19
N ARG A 310 -8.89 19.29 9.58
CA ARG A 310 -9.25 18.90 8.20
C ARG A 310 -9.27 20.15 7.32
N ALA A 311 -8.57 20.09 6.18
CA ALA A 311 -8.68 21.09 5.14
C ALA A 311 -9.52 20.55 3.97
N ASN A 312 -10.34 21.41 3.40
CA ASN A 312 -11.12 21.09 2.20
C ASN A 312 -10.15 20.91 1.02
N GLN A 313 -10.05 19.70 0.51
CA GLN A 313 -9.13 19.34 -0.55
C GLN A 313 -9.40 20.01 -1.90
N ALA A 314 -10.60 20.55 -2.10
CA ALA A 314 -11.00 21.27 -3.30
C ALA A 314 -10.78 22.78 -3.21
N ASP A 315 -10.36 23.30 -2.04
CA ASP A 315 -10.14 24.73 -1.78
C ASP A 315 -8.69 24.97 -1.31
N LEU A 316 -7.86 25.46 -2.20
CA LEU A 316 -6.45 25.77 -1.92
C LEU A 316 -6.30 26.86 -0.85
N GLY A 317 -7.23 27.82 -0.79
CA GLY A 317 -7.26 28.87 0.24
C GLY A 317 -7.54 28.28 1.62
N ASP A 318 -8.48 27.33 1.73
CA ASP A 318 -8.76 26.64 2.99
C ASP A 318 -7.58 25.76 3.43
N ILE A 319 -6.90 25.11 2.49
CA ILE A 319 -5.67 24.36 2.80
C ILE A 319 -4.66 25.29 3.45
N THR A 320 -4.36 26.42 2.82
CA THR A 320 -3.40 27.42 3.34
C THR A 320 -3.82 27.92 4.71
N ALA A 321 -5.07 28.34 4.88
CA ALA A 321 -5.60 28.89 6.13
C ALA A 321 -5.61 27.84 7.27
N THR A 322 -5.95 26.58 6.96
CA THR A 322 -6.00 25.52 7.96
C THR A 322 -4.60 25.08 8.38
N VAL A 323 -3.65 24.99 7.44
CA VAL A 323 -2.24 24.69 7.76
C VAL A 323 -1.63 25.77 8.62
N LYS A 324 -1.95 27.05 8.38
CA LYS A 324 -1.47 28.17 9.19
C LYS A 324 -1.83 28.03 10.69
N LYS A 325 -2.95 27.36 11.02
CA LYS A 325 -3.33 27.12 12.42
C LYS A 325 -2.33 26.25 13.19
N LEU A 326 -1.50 25.47 12.50
CA LEU A 326 -0.43 24.68 13.13
C LEU A 326 0.70 25.54 13.70
N GLN A 327 0.81 26.81 13.33
CA GLN A 327 1.78 27.73 13.91
C GLN A 327 1.46 28.05 15.38
N ASP A 328 0.19 27.95 15.77
CA ASP A 328 -0.27 28.16 17.14
C ASP A 328 0.09 26.95 18.03
N ALA A 329 0.86 27.22 19.10
CA ALA A 329 1.30 26.20 20.05
C ALA A 329 0.14 25.56 20.83
N ASP A 330 -0.90 26.32 21.16
CA ASP A 330 -2.07 25.84 21.91
C ASP A 330 -2.90 24.89 21.05
N VAL A 331 -3.01 25.17 19.74
CA VAL A 331 -3.65 24.26 18.79
C VAL A 331 -2.88 22.93 18.75
N ARG A 332 -1.56 22.97 18.62
CA ARG A 332 -0.75 21.74 18.59
C ARG A 332 -0.86 20.96 19.89
N ALA A 333 -0.75 21.64 21.04
CA ALA A 333 -0.85 21.00 22.35
C ALA A 333 -2.21 20.31 22.56
N ARG A 334 -3.31 20.96 22.16
CA ARG A 334 -4.67 20.39 22.22
C ARG A 334 -4.81 19.14 21.37
N LEU A 335 -4.34 19.18 20.12
CA LEU A 335 -4.41 18.03 19.21
C LEU A 335 -3.57 16.85 19.72
N SER A 336 -2.32 17.10 20.14
CA SER A 336 -1.45 16.07 20.69
C SER A 336 -2.05 15.44 21.96
N LYS A 337 -2.59 16.24 22.86
CA LYS A 337 -3.29 15.75 24.08
C LYS A 337 -4.48 14.87 23.72
N LYS A 338 -5.27 15.27 22.73
CA LYS A 338 -6.44 14.49 22.27
C LYS A 338 -6.01 13.16 21.67
N CYS A 339 -4.95 13.14 20.85
CA CYS A 339 -4.42 11.91 20.27
C CYS A 339 -3.96 10.89 21.31
N ALA A 340 -3.58 11.31 22.51
CA ALA A 340 -3.20 10.38 23.59
C ALA A 340 -4.37 9.52 24.11
N GLU A 341 -5.62 9.84 23.75
CA GLU A 341 -6.80 9.05 24.09
C GLU A 341 -7.02 7.85 23.13
N LEU A 342 -6.30 7.82 21.99
CA LEU A 342 -6.45 6.74 21.02
C LEU A 342 -5.82 5.43 21.52
N PRO A 343 -6.46 4.28 21.20
CA PRO A 343 -5.88 2.99 21.51
C PRO A 343 -4.60 2.73 20.71
N ASP A 344 -3.71 1.92 21.26
CA ASP A 344 -2.50 1.50 20.56
C ASP A 344 -2.87 0.62 19.34
N PRO A 345 -2.17 0.76 18.20
CA PRO A 345 -2.45 0.01 16.98
C PRO A 345 -1.85 -1.41 17.03
N THR A 346 -2.53 -2.34 17.69
CA THR A 346 -2.08 -3.74 17.90
C THR A 346 -2.42 -4.69 16.76
N GLY A 347 -3.17 -4.23 15.74
CA GLY A 347 -3.69 -5.08 14.66
C GLY A 347 -2.63 -5.86 13.87
N GLY A 348 -1.40 -5.37 13.79
CA GLY A 348 -0.29 -6.10 13.20
C GLY A 348 0.01 -7.41 13.93
N ALA A 349 0.08 -7.37 15.26
CA ALA A 349 0.30 -8.55 16.10
C ALA A 349 -0.91 -9.49 16.10
N GLU A 350 -2.13 -8.93 16.10
CA GLU A 350 -3.36 -9.74 16.04
C GLU A 350 -3.46 -10.53 14.72
N ILE A 351 -3.20 -9.88 13.58
CA ILE A 351 -3.18 -10.55 12.27
C ILE A 351 -2.04 -11.56 12.20
N ALA A 352 -0.86 -11.21 12.70
CA ALA A 352 0.28 -12.12 12.76
C ALA A 352 -0.06 -13.42 13.52
N LYS A 353 -0.75 -13.30 14.65
CA LYS A 353 -1.22 -14.45 15.44
C LYS A 353 -2.21 -15.31 14.64
N ILE A 354 -3.19 -14.73 13.98
CA ILE A 354 -4.14 -15.45 13.12
C ILE A 354 -3.40 -16.22 12.03
N LEU A 355 -2.46 -15.57 11.33
CA LEU A 355 -1.69 -16.21 10.26
C LEU A 355 -0.82 -17.35 10.78
N TYR A 356 -0.23 -17.18 11.96
CA TYR A 356 0.57 -18.22 12.60
C TYR A 356 -0.29 -19.43 13.00
N GLU A 357 -1.43 -19.21 13.64
CA GLU A 357 -2.36 -20.28 14.03
C GLU A 357 -2.81 -21.10 12.81
N LEU A 358 -3.10 -20.45 11.70
CA LEU A 358 -3.41 -21.12 10.44
C LEU A 358 -2.23 -21.92 9.86
N ALA A 359 -1.00 -21.48 10.09
CA ALA A 359 0.20 -22.15 9.59
C ALA A 359 0.56 -23.41 10.36
N VAL A 360 0.30 -23.44 11.68
CA VAL A 360 0.69 -24.55 12.57
C VAL A 360 -0.42 -25.55 12.84
N GLN A 361 -1.67 -25.27 12.45
CA GLN A 361 -2.77 -26.23 12.66
C GLN A 361 -2.45 -27.56 11.98
N GLU A 362 -2.79 -28.68 12.64
CA GLU A 362 -2.47 -30.04 12.14
C GLU A 362 -3.12 -30.32 10.79
N GLU A 363 -4.41 -30.04 10.67
CA GLU A 363 -5.15 -30.18 9.43
C GLU A 363 -5.07 -28.88 8.60
N PRO A 364 -4.44 -28.94 7.42
CA PRO A 364 -4.45 -27.76 6.55
C PRO A 364 -5.88 -27.42 6.13
N ILE A 365 -6.19 -26.16 5.93
CA ILE A 365 -7.47 -25.74 5.39
C ILE A 365 -7.62 -26.37 4.01
N ARG A 366 -8.47 -27.39 3.95
CA ARG A 366 -8.86 -28.03 2.70
C ARG A 366 -10.28 -27.58 2.38
N PRO A 367 -10.48 -26.89 1.26
CA PRO A 367 -11.85 -26.67 0.81
C PRO A 367 -12.52 -28.02 0.61
N SER A 368 -13.78 -28.16 0.99
CA SER A 368 -14.57 -29.34 0.64
C SER A 368 -14.49 -29.57 -0.88
N TRP A 369 -14.64 -30.83 -1.33
CA TRP A 369 -14.64 -31.15 -2.77
C TRP A 369 -15.62 -30.26 -3.56
N LEU A 370 -16.80 -30.00 -3.00
CA LEU A 370 -17.80 -29.10 -3.59
C LEU A 370 -17.25 -27.67 -3.73
N ARG A 371 -16.66 -27.10 -2.67
CA ARG A 371 -16.10 -25.76 -2.68
C ARG A 371 -14.92 -25.65 -3.64
N TYR A 372 -14.05 -26.66 -3.67
CA TYR A 372 -12.93 -26.70 -4.60
C TYR A 372 -13.39 -26.68 -6.06
N ASN A 373 -14.35 -27.53 -6.42
CA ASN A 373 -14.89 -27.54 -7.79
C ASN A 373 -15.67 -26.24 -8.10
N GLN A 374 -16.39 -25.69 -7.14
CA GLN A 374 -17.03 -24.38 -7.27
C GLN A 374 -15.99 -23.30 -7.58
N LEU A 375 -14.88 -23.26 -6.86
CA LEU A 375 -13.79 -22.30 -7.09
C LEU A 375 -13.16 -22.49 -8.49
N ARG A 376 -12.91 -23.73 -8.91
CA ARG A 376 -12.41 -24.03 -10.26
C ARG A 376 -13.37 -23.56 -11.36
N ILE A 377 -14.64 -23.89 -11.22
CA ILE A 377 -15.68 -23.46 -12.18
C ILE A 377 -15.76 -21.94 -12.20
N GLN A 378 -15.78 -21.31 -11.04
CA GLN A 378 -15.88 -19.86 -10.91
C GLN A 378 -14.64 -19.15 -11.49
N GLU A 379 -13.46 -19.68 -11.30
CA GLU A 379 -12.23 -19.18 -11.92
C GLU A 379 -12.27 -19.30 -13.44
N HIS A 380 -12.72 -20.46 -13.98
CA HIS A 380 -12.89 -20.68 -15.42
C HIS A 380 -13.94 -19.75 -16.04
N ILE A 381 -15.09 -19.57 -15.36
CA ILE A 381 -16.14 -18.64 -15.81
C ILE A 381 -15.61 -17.20 -15.81
N ASN A 382 -14.90 -16.79 -14.78
CA ASN A 382 -14.33 -15.45 -14.70
C ASN A 382 -13.30 -15.17 -15.81
N ARG A 383 -12.47 -16.15 -16.15
CA ARG A 383 -11.56 -16.06 -17.31
C ARG A 383 -12.34 -15.95 -18.61
N GLY A 384 -13.32 -16.84 -18.82
CA GLY A 384 -14.14 -16.85 -20.03
C GLY A 384 -14.97 -15.57 -20.19
N MET A 385 -15.66 -15.12 -19.14
CA MET A 385 -16.46 -13.88 -19.18
C MET A 385 -15.60 -12.63 -19.43
N ARG A 386 -14.42 -12.54 -18.84
CA ARG A 386 -13.49 -11.43 -19.11
C ARG A 386 -13.04 -11.41 -20.55
N HIS A 387 -12.69 -12.59 -21.09
CA HIS A 387 -12.31 -12.71 -22.49
C HIS A 387 -13.46 -12.34 -23.42
N VAL A 388 -14.67 -12.86 -23.17
CA VAL A 388 -15.89 -12.53 -23.95
C VAL A 388 -16.24 -11.06 -23.83
N ALA A 389 -16.20 -10.48 -22.61
CA ALA A 389 -16.46 -9.06 -22.42
C ALA A 389 -15.41 -8.19 -23.13
N TYR A 390 -14.14 -8.56 -23.08
CA TYR A 390 -13.06 -7.88 -23.80
C TYR A 390 -13.25 -7.96 -25.31
N MET A 391 -13.56 -9.15 -25.84
CA MET A 391 -13.82 -9.33 -27.26
C MET A 391 -15.07 -8.61 -27.72
N GLY A 392 -16.12 -8.57 -26.89
CA GLY A 392 -17.34 -7.82 -27.13
C GLY A 392 -17.08 -6.31 -27.14
N LEU A 393 -16.38 -5.79 -26.15
CA LEU A 393 -15.98 -4.37 -26.10
C LEU A 393 -15.08 -4.00 -27.27
N ARG A 394 -14.15 -4.86 -27.65
CA ARG A 394 -13.28 -4.65 -28.82
C ARG A 394 -14.07 -4.60 -30.12
N ARG A 395 -15.06 -5.48 -30.31
CA ARG A 395 -15.95 -5.45 -31.47
C ARG A 395 -16.83 -4.21 -31.50
N LEU A 396 -17.42 -3.84 -30.37
CA LEU A 396 -18.19 -2.60 -30.24
C LEU A 396 -17.33 -1.37 -30.52
N ALA A 397 -16.10 -1.33 -29.99
CA ALA A 397 -15.17 -0.24 -30.27
C ALA A 397 -14.82 -0.15 -31.76
N LEU A 398 -14.66 -1.28 -32.46
CA LEU A 398 -14.44 -1.30 -33.89
C LEU A 398 -15.64 -0.76 -34.70
N VAL A 399 -16.86 -0.98 -34.22
CA VAL A 399 -18.09 -0.40 -34.82
C VAL A 399 -18.17 1.08 -34.48
N TYR A 400 -17.92 1.48 -33.24
CA TYR A 400 -17.98 2.87 -32.79
C TYR A 400 -16.84 3.76 -33.32
N ARG A 401 -15.77 3.18 -33.88
CA ARG A 401 -14.63 3.96 -34.43
C ARG A 401 -15.05 4.97 -35.48
N PHE A 402 -16.17 4.71 -36.17
CA PHE A 402 -16.73 5.63 -37.18
C PHE A 402 -17.51 6.80 -36.53
N ILE A 403 -17.93 6.66 -35.28
CA ILE A 403 -18.71 7.65 -34.53
C ILE A 403 -17.81 8.48 -33.62
N ASN A 404 -16.85 7.84 -32.95
CA ASN A 404 -15.90 8.54 -32.10
C ASN A 404 -14.53 7.82 -32.06
N PRO A 405 -13.53 8.32 -32.83
CA PRO A 405 -12.19 7.70 -32.88
C PRO A 405 -11.46 7.64 -31.55
N HIS A 406 -11.74 8.55 -30.60
CA HIS A 406 -11.08 8.56 -29.28
C HIS A 406 -11.50 7.39 -28.38
N ILE A 407 -12.74 6.90 -28.51
CA ILE A 407 -13.20 5.72 -27.77
C ILE A 407 -12.44 4.46 -28.21
N VAL A 408 -12.09 4.36 -29.51
CA VAL A 408 -11.32 3.23 -30.04
C VAL A 408 -9.91 3.22 -29.45
N VAL A 409 -9.29 4.39 -29.27
CA VAL A 409 -7.95 4.49 -28.68
C VAL A 409 -7.96 4.04 -27.22
N GLN A 410 -8.99 4.38 -26.45
CA GLN A 410 -9.11 3.96 -25.06
C GLN A 410 -9.39 2.45 -24.89
N VAL A 411 -10.10 1.82 -25.81
CA VAL A 411 -10.50 0.41 -25.71
C VAL A 411 -9.55 -0.53 -26.46
N THR A 412 -8.91 -0.10 -27.53
CA THR A 412 -8.01 -0.92 -28.35
C THR A 412 -6.53 -0.75 -27.99
N ARG A 413 -6.13 0.41 -27.50
CA ARG A 413 -4.86 0.54 -26.81
C ARG A 413 -5.05 -0.07 -25.43
N GLN A 414 -4.29 -1.08 -25.13
CA GLN A 414 -4.08 -1.56 -23.76
C GLN A 414 -3.20 -0.56 -22.99
N GLU A 415 -3.52 0.73 -23.10
CA GLU A 415 -2.95 1.69 -22.18
C GLU A 415 -3.65 1.43 -20.85
N PRO A 416 -2.92 0.96 -19.84
CA PRO A 416 -3.47 0.92 -18.51
C PRO A 416 -3.94 2.34 -18.19
N PRO A 417 -5.06 2.51 -17.47
CA PRO A 417 -5.35 3.79 -16.89
C PRO A 417 -4.08 4.24 -16.17
N ILE A 418 -3.63 5.46 -16.43
CA ILE A 418 -2.43 6.05 -15.82
C ILE A 418 -2.69 6.19 -14.31
N TRP A 419 -2.68 5.07 -13.63
CA TRP A 419 -2.66 5.00 -12.18
C TRP A 419 -1.19 5.02 -11.80
N GLY A 420 -0.71 6.17 -11.41
CA GLY A 420 0.58 6.60 -10.94
C GLY A 420 1.67 5.65 -10.44
N SER A 421 1.54 4.36 -10.64
CA SER A 421 2.46 3.36 -10.11
C SER A 421 3.73 3.16 -10.96
N GLN A 422 3.75 3.57 -12.22
CA GLN A 422 4.94 3.39 -13.06
C GLN A 422 6.09 4.27 -12.60
N ASN A 423 5.81 5.53 -12.28
CA ASN A 423 6.83 6.48 -11.85
C ASN A 423 7.28 6.26 -10.41
N THR A 424 6.39 5.78 -9.54
CA THR A 424 6.69 5.61 -8.11
C THR A 424 7.76 4.55 -7.88
N ALA A 425 7.72 3.44 -8.61
CA ALA A 425 8.75 2.41 -8.50
C ALA A 425 10.11 2.89 -9.02
N GLN A 426 10.13 3.68 -10.09
CA GLN A 426 11.35 4.25 -10.67
C GLN A 426 11.97 5.35 -9.79
N GLU A 427 11.11 6.18 -9.16
CA GLU A 427 11.55 7.25 -8.28
C GLU A 427 12.01 6.75 -6.91
N LEU A 428 11.41 5.67 -6.41
CA LEU A 428 11.70 5.13 -5.08
C LEU A 428 12.93 4.22 -5.03
N HIS A 429 13.39 3.70 -6.17
CA HIS A 429 14.54 2.80 -6.17
C HIS A 429 15.51 3.01 -7.33
N PRO A 430 16.75 3.50 -7.07
CA PRO A 430 17.75 3.73 -8.12
C PRO A 430 18.20 2.44 -8.83
N LEU A 431 17.92 1.26 -8.25
CA LEU A 431 18.21 -0.04 -8.85
C LEU A 431 17.12 -0.49 -9.83
N ILE A 432 15.96 0.17 -9.85
CA ILE A 432 14.94 -0.11 -10.84
C ILE A 432 15.17 0.83 -12.03
N LYS A 433 15.73 0.34 -13.14
CA LYS A 433 16.04 1.12 -14.35
C LYS A 433 14.93 1.00 -15.39
N GLY A 434 14.35 2.11 -15.85
CA GLY A 434 13.51 2.19 -17.05
C GLY A 434 12.25 1.32 -17.05
N GLU A 435 11.76 0.87 -18.19
CA GLU A 435 10.57 0.03 -18.39
C GLU A 435 10.79 -1.44 -17.98
N GLN A 436 11.00 -1.73 -16.80
CA GLN A 436 11.84 -2.72 -16.24
C GLN A 436 11.34 -4.12 -16.15
N ARG A 437 12.16 -4.90 -16.63
CA ARG A 437 12.17 -6.34 -16.74
C ARG A 437 13.17 -6.97 -15.76
N PHE A 438 13.44 -6.28 -14.66
CA PHE A 438 14.30 -6.77 -13.58
C PHE A 438 13.47 -7.21 -12.41
N GLU A 439 13.91 -8.25 -11.75
CA GLU A 439 13.32 -8.72 -10.51
C GLU A 439 14.36 -8.65 -9.40
N HIS A 440 13.94 -8.07 -8.27
CA HIS A 440 14.77 -8.01 -7.10
C HIS A 440 14.53 -9.21 -6.20
N LEU A 441 15.59 -9.90 -5.86
CA LEU A 441 15.63 -10.90 -4.81
C LEU A 441 16.52 -10.40 -3.69
N ILE A 442 15.95 -10.25 -2.50
CA ILE A 442 16.61 -9.59 -1.40
C ILE A 442 16.95 -10.55 -0.25
N SER A 443 17.29 -11.74 -0.42
CA SER A 443 17.89 -12.66 0.53
C SER A 443 17.32 -14.08 0.59
N GLY A 444 18.18 -15.04 0.93
CA GLY A 444 17.80 -16.33 1.50
C GLY A 444 17.13 -17.33 0.55
N ALA A 445 17.15 -17.14 -0.77
CA ALA A 445 16.62 -18.11 -1.73
C ALA A 445 17.67 -19.13 -2.15
N SER A 446 17.23 -20.36 -2.41
CA SER A 446 18.06 -21.41 -3.00
C SER A 446 18.40 -21.12 -4.47
N ASP A 447 19.55 -21.63 -4.93
CA ASP A 447 19.93 -21.50 -6.36
C ASP A 447 18.89 -22.13 -7.29
N ALA A 448 18.29 -23.23 -6.87
CA ALA A 448 17.22 -23.90 -7.62
C ALA A 448 15.99 -23.01 -7.79
N TYR A 449 15.59 -22.33 -6.74
CA TYR A 449 14.49 -21.36 -6.80
C TYR A 449 14.83 -20.15 -7.68
N ILE A 450 16.04 -19.60 -7.55
CA ILE A 450 16.49 -18.48 -8.37
C ILE A 450 16.44 -18.84 -9.85
N LYS A 451 16.91 -20.05 -10.21
CA LYS A 451 16.86 -20.56 -11.58
C LYS A 451 15.40 -20.69 -12.07
N ARG A 452 14.51 -21.32 -11.28
CA ARG A 452 13.10 -21.47 -11.60
C ARG A 452 12.39 -20.13 -11.75
N ARG A 453 12.68 -19.20 -10.85
CA ARG A 453 12.14 -17.84 -10.89
C ARG A 453 12.53 -17.11 -12.17
N LYS A 454 13.79 -17.26 -12.60
CA LYS A 454 14.28 -16.70 -13.85
C LYS A 454 13.56 -17.32 -15.06
N GLU A 455 13.41 -18.63 -15.10
CA GLU A 455 12.68 -19.32 -16.16
C GLU A 455 11.22 -18.87 -16.29
N ILE A 456 10.53 -18.70 -15.16
CA ILE A 456 9.15 -18.17 -15.11
C ILE A 456 9.09 -16.74 -15.66
N ALA A 457 10.02 -15.89 -15.25
CA ALA A 457 10.08 -14.51 -15.69
C ALA A 457 10.40 -14.41 -17.19
N GLU A 458 11.40 -15.14 -17.68
CA GLU A 458 11.78 -15.17 -19.10
C GLU A 458 10.63 -15.68 -19.99
N ALA A 459 9.91 -16.71 -19.55
CA ALA A 459 8.72 -17.21 -20.25
C ALA A 459 7.59 -16.15 -20.30
N ALA A 460 7.39 -15.41 -19.21
CA ALA A 460 6.38 -14.36 -19.15
C ALA A 460 6.74 -13.14 -19.99
N TYR A 461 7.98 -12.73 -19.98
CA TYR A 461 8.43 -11.51 -20.68
C TYR A 461 8.77 -11.77 -22.16
N GLY A 462 9.09 -13.02 -22.51
CA GLY A 462 9.48 -13.39 -23.86
C GLY A 462 10.93 -13.03 -24.21
N GLU A 463 11.76 -12.73 -23.22
CA GLU A 463 13.18 -12.39 -23.39
C GLU A 463 13.99 -12.75 -22.13
N LYS A 464 15.32 -12.69 -22.26
CA LYS A 464 16.22 -12.94 -21.13
C LYS A 464 16.10 -11.86 -20.07
N ILE A 465 16.12 -12.28 -18.80
CA ILE A 465 15.95 -11.41 -17.63
C ILE A 465 17.14 -11.57 -16.70
N GLU A 466 17.52 -10.47 -16.08
CA GLU A 466 18.48 -10.45 -15.00
C GLU A 466 17.76 -10.42 -13.64
N ILE A 467 18.17 -11.29 -12.72
CA ILE A 467 17.73 -11.25 -11.32
C ILE A 467 18.81 -10.55 -10.51
N ILE A 468 18.46 -9.39 -9.98
CA ILE A 468 19.37 -8.61 -9.14
C ILE A 468 19.29 -9.14 -7.70
N ASN A 469 20.39 -9.73 -7.24
CA ASN A 469 20.54 -10.17 -5.86
C ASN A 469 21.28 -9.10 -5.06
N THR A 470 20.57 -8.37 -4.24
CA THR A 470 21.11 -7.23 -3.47
C THR A 470 22.02 -7.63 -2.31
N LYS A 471 22.16 -8.92 -1.98
CA LYS A 471 23.13 -9.40 -0.99
C LYS A 471 24.57 -9.44 -1.50
N LYS A 472 24.80 -9.25 -2.79
CA LYS A 472 26.14 -9.29 -3.41
C LYS A 472 26.63 -7.92 -3.88
N ALA A 473 25.87 -6.85 -3.61
CA ALA A 473 26.28 -5.47 -3.92
C ALA A 473 26.79 -4.74 -2.68
#